data_b5903772ab66ddfe9f651543791d18b8
#
_entry.id   b5903772ab66ddfe9f651543791d18b8
#
_cell.length_a   1.000
_cell.length_b   1.000
_cell.length_c   1.000
_cell.angle_alpha   90.00
_cell.angle_beta   90.00
_cell.angle_gamma   90.00
#
_symmetry.space_group_name_H-M   'P 1'
#
loop_
_entity.id
_entity.type
_entity.pdbx_description
1 polymer ?
#
loop_
_entity_poly.entity_id
_entity_poly.type
_entity_poly.pdbx_seq_one_letter_code
_entity_poly.pdbx_strand_id
1 'polypeptide(L)'
;MRIVNPRQFDRIVSMIESTTGSVVAGGGFERSTLTIEPTVILDPSPDDEIMADEIFGPVLPVLTIESATTAIDFINRRPKPLALYVFTSSRQLARNLINRIPSGGAVVNHVAMHCLVPQLPFGGVGASGMGAYHGRWGFEALSHRRAVLSKSTRPDPTFVYPPYTDRALKIMRKLF
;
A
#
# COMPACT_ATOMS: atom_id res chain seq x y z
N MET A 1 26.01 -2.27 1.44
CA MET A 1 25.36 -1.14 0.73
C MET A 1 25.69 0.16 1.43
N ARG A 2 25.97 1.25 0.69
CA ARG A 2 26.24 2.56 1.30
C ARG A 2 24.96 3.25 1.71
N ILE A 3 24.91 3.75 2.95
CA ILE A 3 23.78 4.46 3.54
C ILE A 3 23.92 5.97 3.27
N VAL A 4 22.80 6.65 3.14
CA VAL A 4 22.72 8.04 2.66
C VAL A 4 23.46 9.07 3.54
N ASN A 5 23.45 8.88 4.86
CA ASN A 5 24.13 9.77 5.81
C ASN A 5 24.43 9.04 7.14
N PRO A 6 25.30 9.62 8.00
CA PRO A 6 25.69 9.02 9.27
C PRO A 6 24.50 8.74 10.22
N ARG A 7 23.52 9.62 10.30
CA ARG A 7 22.34 9.45 11.18
C ARG A 7 21.56 8.19 10.82
N GLN A 8 21.30 7.95 9.53
CA GLN A 8 20.58 6.74 9.09
C GLN A 8 21.45 5.49 9.24
N PHE A 9 22.75 5.62 9.03
CA PHE A 9 23.68 4.53 9.30
C PHE A 9 23.64 4.11 10.77
N ASP A 10 23.82 5.06 11.70
CA ASP A 10 23.81 4.79 13.13
C ASP A 10 22.46 4.21 13.60
N ARG A 11 21.33 4.70 13.05
CA ARG A 11 19.99 4.13 13.31
C ARG A 11 19.88 2.66 12.89
N ILE A 12 20.33 2.31 11.69
CA ILE A 12 20.23 0.92 11.18
C ILE A 12 21.17 0.00 11.97
N VAL A 13 22.39 0.46 12.29
CA VAL A 13 23.33 -0.30 13.14
C VAL A 13 22.70 -0.56 14.50
N SER A 14 22.12 0.45 15.15
CA SER A 14 21.42 0.29 16.43
C SER A 14 20.32 -0.77 16.35
N MET A 15 19.52 -0.79 15.27
CA MET A 15 18.48 -1.81 15.06
C MET A 15 19.07 -3.23 14.92
N ILE A 16 20.23 -3.38 14.26
CA ILE A 16 20.91 -4.68 14.13
C ILE A 16 21.45 -5.15 15.50
N GLU A 17 22.05 -4.22 16.27
CA GLU A 17 22.66 -4.53 17.56
C GLU A 17 21.64 -4.79 18.67
N SER A 18 20.48 -4.13 18.62
CA SER A 18 19.43 -4.23 19.66
C SER A 18 18.38 -5.30 19.40
N THR A 19 18.38 -5.92 18.21
CA THR A 19 17.36 -6.94 17.87
C THR A 19 17.48 -8.17 18.74
N THR A 20 16.33 -8.74 19.10
CA THR A 20 16.26 -10.07 19.77
C THR A 20 16.39 -11.23 18.78
N GLY A 21 16.29 -10.96 17.48
CA GLY A 21 16.42 -11.96 16.42
C GLY A 21 17.86 -12.44 16.19
N SER A 22 18.02 -13.52 15.48
CA SER A 22 19.33 -14.10 15.14
C SER A 22 19.83 -13.56 13.81
N VAL A 23 21.00 -12.91 13.77
CA VAL A 23 21.68 -12.56 12.51
C VAL A 23 22.20 -13.85 11.87
N VAL A 24 21.59 -14.26 10.76
CA VAL A 24 21.94 -15.51 10.05
C VAL A 24 22.77 -15.28 8.78
N ALA A 25 22.82 -14.03 8.30
CA ALA A 25 23.70 -13.64 7.19
C ALA A 25 24.04 -12.14 7.30
N GLY A 26 25.25 -11.76 6.87
CA GLY A 26 25.73 -10.38 6.93
C GLY A 26 26.01 -9.92 8.36
N GLY A 27 25.59 -8.72 8.70
CA GLY A 27 25.77 -8.12 10.03
C GLY A 27 27.02 -7.24 10.12
N GLY A 28 27.90 -7.23 9.12
CA GLY A 28 29.07 -6.37 9.08
C GLY A 28 28.72 -4.92 8.66
N PHE A 29 29.44 -3.97 9.23
CA PHE A 29 29.28 -2.56 8.86
C PHE A 29 30.60 -1.78 9.04
N GLU A 30 30.76 -0.75 8.24
CA GLU A 30 31.93 0.14 8.25
C GLU A 30 31.48 1.60 8.27
N ARG A 31 31.70 2.28 9.39
CA ARG A 31 31.22 3.63 9.62
C ARG A 31 31.94 4.68 8.78
N SER A 32 33.22 4.48 8.49
CA SER A 32 34.00 5.44 7.70
C SER A 32 33.51 5.58 6.26
N THR A 33 32.96 4.49 5.71
CA THR A 33 32.35 4.44 4.37
C THR A 33 30.83 4.48 4.39
N LEU A 34 30.20 4.49 5.56
CA LEU A 34 28.75 4.36 5.76
C LEU A 34 28.18 3.09 5.10
N THR A 35 28.92 2.01 5.14
CA THR A 35 28.54 0.77 4.46
C THR A 35 28.00 -0.24 5.46
N ILE A 36 26.83 -0.84 5.13
CA ILE A 36 26.25 -1.97 5.85
C ILE A 36 26.12 -3.13 4.87
N GLU A 37 26.51 -4.32 5.30
CA GLU A 37 26.32 -5.55 4.54
C GLU A 37 24.84 -5.92 4.42
N PRO A 38 24.42 -6.56 3.31
CA PRO A 38 23.10 -7.21 3.28
C PRO A 38 22.96 -8.19 4.45
N THR A 39 21.99 -7.91 5.31
CA THR A 39 21.84 -8.60 6.61
C THR A 39 20.48 -9.27 6.67
N VAL A 40 20.45 -10.54 7.10
CA VAL A 40 19.21 -11.29 7.35
C VAL A 40 19.11 -11.60 8.85
N ILE A 41 18.00 -11.20 9.46
CA ILE A 41 17.70 -11.42 10.87
C ILE A 41 16.49 -12.35 10.96
N LEU A 42 16.70 -13.52 11.59
CA LEU A 42 15.66 -14.55 11.75
C LEU A 42 14.96 -14.38 13.09
N ASP A 43 13.63 -14.41 13.02
CA ASP A 43 12.69 -14.38 14.16
C ASP A 43 12.97 -13.28 15.19
N PRO A 44 13.11 -11.99 14.76
CA PRO A 44 13.10 -10.89 15.72
C PRO A 44 11.73 -10.82 16.41
N SER A 45 11.73 -10.29 17.65
CA SER A 45 10.46 -10.01 18.33
C SER A 45 9.59 -9.06 17.49
N PRO A 46 8.28 -9.28 17.40
CA PRO A 46 7.36 -8.32 16.81
C PRO A 46 7.44 -6.91 17.37
N ASP A 47 7.96 -6.76 18.60
CA ASP A 47 8.08 -5.49 19.32
C ASP A 47 9.49 -4.88 19.21
N ASP A 48 10.43 -5.52 18.51
CA ASP A 48 11.75 -4.96 18.25
C ASP A 48 11.66 -3.67 17.41
N GLU A 49 12.58 -2.74 17.63
CA GLU A 49 12.65 -1.48 16.88
C GLU A 49 12.71 -1.71 15.36
N ILE A 50 13.40 -2.77 14.91
CA ILE A 50 13.51 -3.15 13.50
C ILE A 50 12.15 -3.52 12.86
N MET A 51 11.13 -3.83 13.68
CA MET A 51 9.78 -4.17 13.23
C MET A 51 8.79 -3.00 13.32
N ALA A 52 9.20 -1.86 13.89
CA ALA A 52 8.33 -0.71 14.15
C ALA A 52 8.12 0.17 12.92
N ASP A 53 9.22 0.54 12.25
CA ASP A 53 9.24 1.48 11.13
C ASP A 53 9.93 0.90 9.89
N GLU A 54 9.82 1.61 8.75
CA GLU A 54 10.55 1.25 7.54
C GLU A 54 12.06 1.34 7.78
N ILE A 55 12.78 0.24 7.55
CA ILE A 55 14.22 0.15 7.82
C ILE A 55 15.02 1.09 6.90
N PHE A 56 14.64 1.20 5.63
CA PHE A 56 15.34 1.97 4.60
C PHE A 56 16.85 1.63 4.50
N GLY A 57 17.15 0.34 4.57
CA GLY A 57 18.52 -0.19 4.56
C GLY A 57 18.60 -1.65 4.13
N PRO A 58 19.80 -2.22 4.03
CA PRO A 58 20.01 -3.57 3.52
C PRO A 58 19.79 -4.66 4.60
N VAL A 59 18.70 -4.54 5.35
CA VAL A 59 18.36 -5.48 6.43
C VAL A 59 17.00 -6.09 6.18
N LEU A 60 16.90 -7.40 6.25
CA LEU A 60 15.69 -8.18 6.04
C LEU A 60 15.33 -8.96 7.31
N PRO A 61 14.35 -8.53 8.09
CA PRO A 61 13.78 -9.38 9.13
C PRO A 61 12.91 -10.47 8.50
N VAL A 62 13.07 -11.71 8.97
CA VAL A 62 12.33 -12.88 8.53
C VAL A 62 11.66 -13.50 9.75
N LEU A 63 10.33 -13.64 9.69
CA LEU A 63 9.54 -14.24 10.75
C LEU A 63 9.05 -15.63 10.30
N THR A 64 9.27 -16.63 11.12
CA THR A 64 8.66 -17.94 10.94
C THR A 64 7.21 -17.92 11.39
N ILE A 65 6.31 -18.47 10.56
CA ILE A 65 4.89 -18.51 10.84
C ILE A 65 4.32 -19.91 10.61
N GLU A 66 3.37 -20.32 11.45
CA GLU A 66 2.79 -21.66 11.38
C GLU A 66 1.81 -21.83 10.22
N SER A 67 1.13 -20.76 9.82
CA SER A 67 0.10 -20.81 8.79
C SER A 67 -0.11 -19.48 8.08
N ALA A 68 -0.71 -19.53 6.89
CA ALA A 68 -1.14 -18.35 6.16
C ALA A 68 -2.17 -17.50 6.95
N THR A 69 -3.01 -18.13 7.77
CA THR A 69 -3.96 -17.40 8.64
C THR A 69 -3.22 -16.61 9.69
N THR A 70 -2.23 -17.20 10.35
CA THR A 70 -1.38 -16.50 11.33
C THR A 70 -0.67 -15.30 10.69
N ALA A 71 -0.15 -15.46 9.44
CA ALA A 71 0.44 -14.37 8.70
C ALA A 71 -0.54 -13.22 8.43
N ILE A 72 -1.76 -13.55 7.99
CA ILE A 72 -2.81 -12.56 7.73
C ILE A 72 -3.14 -11.78 9.00
N ASP A 73 -3.35 -12.48 10.11
CA ASP A 73 -3.69 -11.86 11.39
C ASP A 73 -2.54 -10.97 11.91
N PHE A 74 -1.30 -11.43 11.75
CA PHE A 74 -0.11 -10.66 12.11
C PHE A 74 -0.01 -9.35 11.32
N ILE A 75 -0.16 -9.41 10.00
CA ILE A 75 -0.06 -8.23 9.13
C ILE A 75 -1.22 -7.27 9.38
N ASN A 76 -2.44 -7.77 9.55
CA ASN A 76 -3.64 -6.95 9.73
C ASN A 76 -3.70 -6.22 11.07
N ARG A 77 -2.92 -6.63 12.07
CA ARG A 77 -2.76 -5.88 13.34
C ARG A 77 -1.80 -4.69 13.21
N ARG A 78 -1.11 -4.55 12.10
CA ARG A 78 -0.14 -3.50 11.81
C ARG A 78 -0.69 -2.47 10.83
N PRO A 79 -0.02 -1.31 10.71
CA PRO A 79 -0.33 -0.35 9.65
C PRO A 79 -0.32 -1.01 8.28
N LYS A 80 -1.26 -0.63 7.42
CA LYS A 80 -1.41 -1.21 6.08
C LYS A 80 -0.16 -0.94 5.24
N PRO A 81 0.49 -1.98 4.67
CA PRO A 81 1.71 -1.81 3.91
C PRO A 81 1.47 -1.17 2.55
N LEU A 82 2.50 -0.52 2.02
CA LEU A 82 2.50 0.00 0.65
C LEU A 82 2.39 -1.13 -0.38
N ALA A 83 3.09 -2.25 -0.14
CA ALA A 83 3.12 -3.37 -1.06
C ALA A 83 3.07 -4.72 -0.33
N LEU A 84 2.38 -5.68 -0.94
CA LEU A 84 2.33 -7.08 -0.53
C LEU A 84 2.97 -7.94 -1.63
N TYR A 85 4.02 -8.68 -1.29
CA TYR A 85 4.66 -9.64 -2.20
C TYR A 85 4.38 -11.06 -1.74
N VAL A 86 3.76 -11.86 -2.62
CA VAL A 86 3.37 -13.25 -2.31
C VAL A 86 4.13 -14.20 -3.22
N PHE A 87 4.95 -15.07 -2.64
CA PHE A 87 5.66 -16.11 -3.38
C PHE A 87 5.00 -17.47 -3.11
N THR A 88 4.35 -18.03 -4.12
CA THR A 88 3.65 -19.31 -4.02
C THR A 88 3.34 -19.90 -5.38
N SER A 89 3.30 -21.22 -5.49
CA SER A 89 2.77 -21.94 -6.65
C SER A 89 1.24 -22.07 -6.62
N SER A 90 0.61 -21.87 -5.45
CA SER A 90 -0.84 -21.98 -5.29
C SER A 90 -1.56 -20.68 -5.65
N ARG A 91 -2.27 -20.69 -6.77
CA ARG A 91 -3.12 -19.54 -7.19
C ARG A 91 -4.21 -19.23 -6.18
N GLN A 92 -4.74 -20.24 -5.50
CA GLN A 92 -5.79 -20.06 -4.48
C GLN A 92 -5.22 -19.37 -3.25
N LEU A 93 -4.03 -19.77 -2.78
CA LEU A 93 -3.35 -19.13 -1.66
C LEU A 93 -3.03 -17.67 -1.96
N ALA A 94 -2.48 -17.39 -3.15
CA ALA A 94 -2.19 -16.02 -3.57
C ALA A 94 -3.43 -15.12 -3.53
N ARG A 95 -4.57 -15.58 -4.10
CA ARG A 95 -5.84 -14.84 -4.07
C ARG A 95 -6.36 -14.63 -2.65
N ASN A 96 -6.26 -15.66 -1.80
CA ASN A 96 -6.71 -15.57 -0.41
C ASN A 96 -5.91 -14.51 0.36
N LEU A 97 -4.58 -14.52 0.23
CA LEU A 97 -3.71 -13.53 0.88
C LEU A 97 -4.00 -12.10 0.40
N ILE A 98 -4.07 -11.89 -0.92
CA ILE A 98 -4.34 -10.57 -1.50
C ILE A 98 -5.71 -10.03 -1.07
N ASN A 99 -6.75 -10.87 -1.01
CA ASN A 99 -8.08 -10.44 -0.61
C ASN A 99 -8.22 -10.14 0.89
N ARG A 100 -7.38 -10.75 1.72
CA ARG A 100 -7.46 -10.61 3.18
C ARG A 100 -6.44 -9.66 3.78
N ILE A 101 -5.43 -9.26 3.01
CA ILE A 101 -4.38 -8.32 3.45
C ILE A 101 -4.51 -7.02 2.63
N PRO A 102 -5.15 -5.97 3.18
CA PRO A 102 -5.20 -4.66 2.52
C PRO A 102 -3.80 -4.07 2.37
N SER A 103 -3.43 -3.71 1.15
CA SER A 103 -2.15 -3.09 0.81
C SER A 103 -2.33 -2.08 -0.32
N GLY A 104 -1.39 -1.18 -0.51
CA GLY A 104 -1.41 -0.23 -1.64
C GLY A 104 -1.34 -0.94 -3.00
N GLY A 105 -0.52 -1.97 -3.10
CA GLY A 105 -0.41 -2.84 -4.27
C GLY A 105 -0.02 -4.25 -3.88
N ALA A 106 -0.18 -5.21 -4.80
CA ALA A 106 0.23 -6.59 -4.59
C ALA A 106 0.90 -7.18 -5.83
N VAL A 107 1.89 -8.06 -5.61
CA VAL A 107 2.58 -8.80 -6.68
C VAL A 107 2.72 -10.26 -6.28
N VAL A 108 2.48 -11.16 -7.23
CA VAL A 108 2.67 -12.60 -7.04
C VAL A 108 3.94 -13.04 -7.76
N ASN A 109 4.80 -13.75 -7.03
CA ASN A 109 6.08 -14.32 -7.50
C ASN A 109 7.06 -13.29 -8.08
N HIS A 110 6.99 -12.06 -7.64
CA HIS A 110 7.96 -11.01 -7.94
C HIS A 110 7.92 -9.92 -6.85
N VAL A 111 8.90 -9.00 -6.88
CA VAL A 111 8.97 -7.80 -6.03
C VAL A 111 9.01 -6.55 -6.90
N ALA A 112 8.51 -5.43 -6.40
CA ALA A 112 8.63 -4.09 -6.95
C ALA A 112 8.09 -3.85 -8.38
N MET A 113 7.88 -4.87 -9.20
CA MET A 113 7.53 -4.71 -10.63
C MET A 113 6.25 -3.94 -10.90
N HIS A 114 5.28 -3.95 -9.99
CA HIS A 114 4.03 -3.21 -10.14
C HIS A 114 4.24 -1.69 -10.22
N CYS A 115 5.30 -1.16 -9.61
CA CYS A 115 5.64 0.26 -9.70
C CYS A 115 6.27 0.68 -11.03
N LEU A 116 6.69 -0.29 -11.86
CA LEU A 116 7.26 -0.04 -13.19
C LEU A 116 6.23 -0.16 -14.33
N VAL A 117 4.99 -0.56 -14.02
CA VAL A 117 3.91 -0.72 -15.00
C VAL A 117 3.04 0.53 -15.04
N PRO A 118 3.16 1.40 -16.08
CA PRO A 118 2.45 2.69 -16.12
C PRO A 118 0.92 2.56 -16.14
N GLN A 119 0.39 1.39 -16.51
CA GLN A 119 -1.04 1.11 -16.58
C GLN A 119 -1.65 0.74 -15.23
N LEU A 120 -0.81 0.41 -14.24
CA LEU A 120 -1.27 0.10 -12.89
C LEU A 120 -1.24 1.34 -12.00
N PRO A 121 -2.25 1.53 -11.11
CA PRO A 121 -2.17 2.54 -10.08
C PRO A 121 -1.06 2.18 -9.09
N PHE A 122 -0.25 3.15 -8.70
CA PHE A 122 0.73 2.99 -7.64
C PHE A 122 0.48 4.00 -6.52
N GLY A 123 0.25 3.51 -5.32
CA GLY A 123 -0.02 4.33 -4.16
C GLY A 123 -0.32 3.48 -2.93
N GLY A 124 -0.29 4.08 -1.76
CA GLY A 124 -0.57 3.44 -0.49
C GLY A 124 -2.04 3.48 -0.10
N VAL A 125 -2.34 2.85 1.04
CA VAL A 125 -3.66 2.87 1.67
C VAL A 125 -3.53 3.05 3.18
N GLY A 126 -4.30 3.97 3.77
CA GLY A 126 -4.20 4.28 5.19
C GLY A 126 -2.84 4.87 5.56
N ALA A 127 -2.10 4.24 6.47
CA ALA A 127 -0.80 4.73 6.92
C ALA A 127 0.28 4.73 5.82
N SER A 128 0.18 3.84 4.82
CA SER A 128 1.16 3.79 3.72
C SER A 128 0.92 4.81 2.62
N GLY A 129 -0.19 5.56 2.65
CA GLY A 129 -0.45 6.60 1.69
C GLY A 129 -1.92 6.81 1.37
N MET A 130 -2.18 7.73 0.43
CA MET A 130 -3.51 8.11 -0.03
C MET A 130 -3.46 8.43 -1.51
N GLY A 131 -4.46 7.93 -2.26
CA GLY A 131 -4.51 8.10 -3.71
C GLY A 131 -3.56 7.17 -4.45
N ALA A 132 -3.45 7.37 -5.75
CA ALA A 132 -2.57 6.60 -6.62
C ALA A 132 -2.11 7.46 -7.80
N TYR A 133 -0.94 7.15 -8.34
CA TYR A 133 -0.40 7.82 -9.51
C TYR A 133 0.06 6.78 -10.56
N HIS A 134 0.72 7.19 -11.59
CA HIS A 134 1.06 6.58 -12.87
C HIS A 134 0.00 6.79 -13.95
N GLY A 135 0.46 7.19 -15.13
CA GLY A 135 -0.35 7.33 -16.33
C GLY A 135 -1.69 8.03 -16.09
N ARG A 136 -2.77 7.37 -16.49
CA ARG A 136 -4.14 7.87 -16.31
C ARG A 136 -4.52 8.11 -14.85
N TRP A 137 -4.07 7.26 -13.94
CA TRP A 137 -4.40 7.36 -12.51
C TRP A 137 -3.87 8.65 -11.88
N GLY A 138 -2.62 8.99 -12.20
CA GLY A 138 -2.03 10.26 -11.74
C GLY A 138 -2.71 11.47 -12.36
N PHE A 139 -3.04 11.42 -13.66
CA PHE A 139 -3.80 12.48 -14.32
C PHE A 139 -5.16 12.70 -13.64
N GLU A 140 -5.91 11.61 -13.39
CA GLU A 140 -7.22 11.68 -12.76
C GLU A 140 -7.15 12.15 -11.29
N ALA A 141 -6.13 11.73 -10.56
CA ALA A 141 -5.92 12.13 -9.15
C ALA A 141 -5.61 13.63 -9.01
N LEU A 142 -4.95 14.23 -10.01
CA LEU A 142 -4.58 15.65 -10.02
C LEU A 142 -5.56 16.53 -10.85
N SER A 143 -6.66 15.95 -11.31
CA SER A 143 -7.63 16.64 -12.17
C SER A 143 -9.01 16.70 -11.51
N HIS A 144 -9.68 17.82 -11.69
CA HIS A 144 -11.08 17.95 -11.29
C HIS A 144 -12.02 17.45 -12.41
N ARG A 145 -12.82 16.45 -12.11
CA ARG A 145 -13.88 15.99 -13.00
C ARG A 145 -15.10 16.89 -12.85
N ARG A 146 -15.39 17.69 -13.89
CA ARG A 146 -16.55 18.58 -13.93
C ARG A 146 -17.70 17.90 -14.65
N ALA A 147 -18.85 17.79 -13.98
CA ALA A 147 -20.08 17.39 -14.64
C ALA A 147 -20.61 18.54 -15.51
N VAL A 148 -20.96 18.25 -16.75
CA VAL A 148 -21.61 19.18 -17.66
C VAL A 148 -22.87 18.50 -18.21
N LEU A 149 -24.03 19.07 -17.88
CA LEU A 149 -25.31 18.66 -18.44
C LEU A 149 -25.75 19.73 -19.47
N SER A 150 -25.91 19.28 -20.71
CA SER A 150 -26.51 20.13 -21.77
C SER A 150 -27.91 19.61 -22.09
N LYS A 151 -28.92 20.43 -21.86
CA LYS A 151 -30.32 20.12 -22.16
C LYS A 151 -30.78 20.99 -23.33
N SER A 152 -31.56 20.45 -24.26
CA SER A 152 -32.27 21.22 -25.27
C SER A 152 -33.22 22.21 -24.61
N THR A 153 -33.37 23.38 -25.21
CA THR A 153 -34.35 24.39 -24.75
C THR A 153 -35.79 23.97 -25.02
N ARG A 154 -35.99 23.01 -25.91
CA ARG A 154 -37.32 22.47 -26.25
C ARG A 154 -37.25 20.94 -26.40
N PRO A 155 -38.24 20.19 -25.87
CA PRO A 155 -39.31 20.63 -24.99
C PRO A 155 -38.79 21.02 -23.60
N ASP A 156 -39.47 22.02 -23.01
CA ASP A 156 -39.20 22.46 -21.64
C ASP A 156 -40.39 22.10 -20.74
N PRO A 157 -40.28 20.95 -20.01
CA PRO A 157 -41.42 20.45 -19.24
C PRO A 157 -41.66 21.29 -17.99
N THR A 158 -42.77 22.00 -17.99
CA THR A 158 -43.14 22.97 -16.93
C THR A 158 -43.35 22.31 -15.55
N PHE A 159 -43.55 21.00 -15.48
CA PHE A 159 -43.77 20.32 -14.21
C PHE A 159 -42.51 20.24 -13.32
N VAL A 160 -41.32 20.57 -13.84
CA VAL A 160 -40.07 20.64 -13.07
C VAL A 160 -39.88 22.00 -12.39
N TYR A 161 -40.74 22.97 -12.64
CA TYR A 161 -40.69 24.32 -12.09
C TYR A 161 -41.84 24.62 -11.14
N PRO A 162 -41.65 25.50 -10.14
CA PRO A 162 -42.73 25.92 -9.28
C PRO A 162 -43.80 26.76 -10.04
N PRO A 163 -45.08 26.75 -9.57
CA PRO A 163 -45.56 26.04 -8.39
C PRO A 163 -45.77 24.54 -8.64
N TYR A 164 -45.36 23.73 -7.69
CA TYR A 164 -45.47 22.27 -7.79
C TYR A 164 -46.89 21.82 -7.49
N THR A 165 -47.50 21.12 -8.45
CA THR A 165 -48.79 20.47 -8.27
C THR A 165 -48.61 19.01 -7.88
N ASP A 166 -49.65 18.40 -7.27
CA ASP A 166 -49.62 16.95 -6.95
C ASP A 166 -49.40 16.10 -8.18
N ARG A 167 -49.86 16.52 -9.36
CA ARG A 167 -49.60 15.84 -10.63
C ARG A 167 -48.13 15.93 -11.02
N ALA A 168 -47.50 17.10 -10.87
CA ALA A 168 -46.08 17.30 -11.13
C ALA A 168 -45.21 16.45 -10.20
N LEU A 169 -45.54 16.42 -8.91
CA LEU A 169 -44.85 15.58 -7.93
C LEU A 169 -44.97 14.09 -8.22
N LYS A 170 -46.15 13.61 -8.65
CA LYS A 170 -46.33 12.20 -9.07
C LYS A 170 -45.51 11.84 -10.30
N ILE A 171 -45.35 12.78 -11.25
CA ILE A 171 -44.50 12.55 -12.44
C ILE A 171 -43.02 12.50 -12.05
N MET A 172 -42.57 13.49 -11.27
CA MET A 172 -41.16 13.51 -10.81
C MET A 172 -40.75 12.26 -10.03
N ARG A 173 -41.60 11.77 -9.11
CA ARG A 173 -41.35 10.53 -8.35
C ARG A 173 -41.28 9.27 -9.21
N LYS A 174 -41.76 9.30 -10.45
CA LYS A 174 -41.63 8.18 -11.41
C LYS A 174 -40.38 8.28 -12.27
N LEU A 175 -39.80 9.44 -12.39
CA LEU A 175 -38.63 9.71 -13.25
C LEU A 175 -37.31 9.66 -12.47
N PHE A 176 -37.37 9.94 -11.17
CA PHE A 176 -36.25 9.95 -10.22
C PHE A 176 -36.55 9.03 -9.03
#